data_733c22286651c79e3a63b540f15a7850
#
_entry.id   733c22286651c79e3a63b540f15a7850
#
_cell.length_a   1.000
_cell.length_b   1.000
_cell.length_c   1.000
_cell.angle_alpha   90.00
_cell.angle_beta   90.00
_cell.angle_gamma   90.00
#
_symmetry.space_group_name_H-M   'P 1'
#
loop_
_entity.id
_entity.type
_entity.pdbx_description
1 polymer ?
#
loop_
_entity_poly.entity_id
_entity_poly.type
_entity_poly.pdbx_seq_one_letter_code
_entity_poly.pdbx_strand_id
1 'polypeptide(L)'
;MKRRLWLSAAAATALGASGCAGPSINDYAQEKPILDLKTYFNGVIDAWGVFTDRSGRVVKRFTVVMNCSWNGEQGVLDEDFVYSDGSTQKRIWKLQHLGNGNYSGAADDVVGLANGATRGNTFRWGYTMALPVDGRVWEVQFDDWMYLMSDRVMLNKASMSKFGVFLGEVTLSFTKRA
;
A
#
# COMPACT_ATOMS: atom_id res chain seq x y z
N MET A 1 73.78 -18.31 -7.29
CA MET A 1 72.46 -18.34 -7.94
C MET A 1 71.39 -18.07 -6.93
N LYS A 2 70.83 -16.85 -6.85
CA LYS A 2 69.78 -16.45 -5.88
C LYS A 2 68.43 -16.40 -6.61
N ARG A 3 67.54 -17.36 -6.31
CA ARG A 3 66.13 -17.34 -6.79
C ARG A 3 65.33 -16.37 -5.92
N ARG A 4 64.79 -15.29 -6.52
CA ARG A 4 63.82 -14.38 -5.93
C ARG A 4 62.42 -14.94 -6.14
N LEU A 5 61.73 -15.34 -5.07
CA LEU A 5 60.29 -15.61 -5.07
C LEU A 5 59.54 -14.29 -5.12
N TRP A 6 58.66 -14.12 -6.11
CA TRP A 6 57.69 -13.07 -6.15
C TRP A 6 56.38 -13.60 -5.52
N LEU A 7 56.01 -13.06 -4.36
CA LEU A 7 54.69 -13.27 -3.75
C LEU A 7 53.73 -12.24 -4.33
N SER A 8 52.83 -12.70 -5.22
CA SER A 8 51.75 -11.90 -5.74
C SER A 8 50.59 -11.91 -4.72
N ALA A 9 50.38 -10.81 -4.01
CA ALA A 9 49.20 -10.63 -3.16
C ALA A 9 48.02 -10.28 -4.04
N ALA A 10 47.07 -11.21 -4.19
CA ALA A 10 45.74 -10.94 -4.80
C ALA A 10 44.85 -10.25 -3.76
N ALA A 11 44.61 -8.95 -3.94
CA ALA A 11 43.64 -8.21 -3.17
C ALA A 11 42.24 -8.55 -3.72
N ALA A 12 41.48 -9.34 -2.96
CA ALA A 12 40.09 -9.60 -3.24
C ALA A 12 39.25 -8.37 -2.82
N THR A 13 38.86 -7.55 -3.77
CA THR A 13 37.90 -6.46 -3.57
C THR A 13 36.52 -7.08 -3.38
N ALA A 14 36.02 -7.16 -2.15
CA ALA A 14 34.63 -7.45 -1.84
C ALA A 14 33.78 -6.25 -2.27
N LEU A 15 33.14 -6.32 -3.46
CA LEU A 15 32.06 -5.40 -3.82
C LEU A 15 30.88 -5.72 -2.93
N GLY A 16 30.68 -4.89 -1.90
CA GLY A 16 29.46 -4.88 -1.09
C GLY A 16 28.29 -4.49 -1.98
N ALA A 17 27.45 -5.46 -2.33
CA ALA A 17 26.14 -5.19 -2.91
C ALA A 17 25.28 -4.50 -1.84
N SER A 18 25.35 -3.18 -1.73
CA SER A 18 24.36 -2.38 -1.01
C SER A 18 23.07 -2.46 -1.79
N GLY A 19 22.28 -3.50 -1.57
CA GLY A 19 20.90 -3.56 -2.04
C GLY A 19 20.17 -2.37 -1.45
N CYS A 20 19.58 -1.50 -2.30
CA CYS A 20 18.68 -0.45 -1.85
C CYS A 20 17.48 -1.14 -1.20
N ALA A 21 17.48 -1.26 0.13
CA ALA A 21 16.28 -1.61 0.86
C ALA A 21 15.26 -0.47 0.64
N GLY A 22 14.04 -0.83 0.24
CA GLY A 22 12.95 0.16 0.12
C GLY A 22 12.68 0.84 1.47
N PRO A 23 11.83 1.90 1.49
CA PRO A 23 11.53 2.65 2.70
C PRO A 23 10.88 1.77 3.77
N SER A 24 11.25 1.99 5.03
CA SER A 24 10.61 1.39 6.21
C SER A 24 9.49 2.30 6.71
N ILE A 25 8.42 1.73 7.24
CA ILE A 25 7.37 2.53 7.90
C ILE A 25 7.93 3.35 9.07
N ASN A 26 8.98 2.87 9.72
CA ASN A 26 9.62 3.57 10.84
C ASN A 26 10.36 4.85 10.42
N ASP A 27 10.70 5.01 9.16
CA ASP A 27 11.34 6.23 8.64
C ASP A 27 10.40 7.44 8.78
N TYR A 28 9.09 7.21 8.88
CA TYR A 28 8.04 8.22 9.01
C TYR A 28 7.61 8.49 10.47
N ALA A 29 8.23 7.86 11.46
CA ALA A 29 7.76 7.90 12.85
C ALA A 29 7.68 9.32 13.45
N GLN A 30 8.47 10.28 12.93
CA GLN A 30 8.48 11.68 13.38
C GLN A 30 7.66 12.63 12.48
N GLU A 31 7.10 12.11 11.37
CA GLU A 31 6.37 12.93 10.39
C GLU A 31 5.00 13.38 10.93
N LYS A 32 4.56 14.54 10.47
CA LYS A 32 3.29 15.18 10.87
C LYS A 32 2.41 15.45 9.63
N PRO A 33 1.09 15.55 9.82
CA PRO A 33 0.31 15.31 11.05
C PRO A 33 0.29 13.83 11.44
N ILE A 34 0.10 13.51 12.74
CA ILE A 34 0.01 12.10 13.17
C ILE A 34 -1.27 11.46 12.60
N LEU A 35 -1.12 10.32 11.94
CA LEU A 35 -2.24 9.55 11.39
C LEU A 35 -2.83 8.62 12.44
N ASP A 36 -4.10 8.84 12.75
CA ASP A 36 -4.97 7.88 13.43
C ASP A 36 -6.05 7.44 12.44
N LEU A 37 -6.05 6.15 12.07
CA LEU A 37 -7.02 5.61 11.10
C LEU A 37 -8.45 5.73 11.61
N LYS A 38 -8.69 5.59 12.91
CA LYS A 38 -10.04 5.71 13.49
C LYS A 38 -10.59 7.12 13.38
N THR A 39 -9.74 8.11 13.48
CA THR A 39 -10.12 9.52 13.28
C THR A 39 -10.29 9.85 11.81
N TYR A 40 -9.36 9.42 10.97
CA TYR A 40 -9.42 9.77 9.54
C TYR A 40 -10.55 9.02 8.83
N PHE A 41 -10.60 7.70 8.92
CA PHE A 41 -11.65 6.87 8.32
C PHE A 41 -12.89 6.77 9.21
N ASN A 42 -13.50 7.92 9.52
CA ASN A 42 -14.76 8.03 10.24
C ASN A 42 -15.62 9.11 9.60
N GLY A 43 -16.79 8.75 9.07
CA GLY A 43 -17.65 9.59 8.26
C GLY A 43 -17.48 9.29 6.76
N VAL A 44 -17.80 10.26 5.90
CA VAL A 44 -17.78 10.09 4.44
C VAL A 44 -16.48 10.63 3.85
N ILE A 45 -15.88 9.84 2.97
CA ILE A 45 -14.65 10.17 2.26
C ILE A 45 -14.87 9.98 0.76
N ASP A 46 -14.47 10.97 -0.02
CA ASP A 46 -14.38 10.85 -1.48
C ASP A 46 -12.96 10.51 -1.87
N ALA A 47 -12.80 9.62 -2.87
CA ALA A 47 -11.49 9.31 -3.42
C ALA A 47 -11.52 9.28 -4.95
N TRP A 48 -10.38 9.59 -5.54
CA TRP A 48 -10.12 9.57 -6.98
C TRP A 48 -8.83 8.83 -7.22
N GLY A 49 -8.85 7.88 -8.16
CA GLY A 49 -7.67 7.07 -8.41
C GLY A 49 -7.46 6.70 -9.86
N VAL A 50 -6.24 6.26 -10.11
CA VAL A 50 -5.80 5.71 -11.39
C VAL A 50 -5.09 4.38 -11.17
N PHE A 51 -5.31 3.45 -12.10
CA PHE A 51 -4.45 2.28 -12.29
C PHE A 51 -3.45 2.59 -13.39
N THR A 52 -2.17 2.36 -13.13
CA THR A 52 -1.12 2.38 -14.14
C THR A 52 -0.57 0.98 -14.36
N ASP A 53 -0.26 0.65 -15.62
CA ASP A 53 0.46 -0.57 -15.93
C ASP A 53 1.97 -0.43 -15.61
N ARG A 54 2.74 -1.49 -15.80
CA ARG A 54 4.19 -1.50 -15.53
C ARG A 54 5.00 -0.50 -16.35
N SER A 55 4.43 0.05 -17.43
CA SER A 55 5.05 1.10 -18.26
C SER A 55 4.73 2.51 -17.75
N GLY A 56 3.87 2.64 -16.71
CA GLY A 56 3.40 3.91 -16.18
C GLY A 56 2.20 4.48 -16.93
N ARG A 57 1.64 3.76 -17.93
CA ARG A 57 0.48 4.22 -18.66
C ARG A 57 -0.78 4.02 -17.81
N VAL A 58 -1.63 5.06 -17.71
CA VAL A 58 -2.94 4.97 -17.06
C VAL A 58 -3.85 4.07 -17.91
N VAL A 59 -4.27 2.94 -17.34
CA VAL A 59 -5.15 1.95 -17.98
C VAL A 59 -6.59 2.05 -17.50
N LYS A 60 -6.84 2.58 -16.30
CA LYS A 60 -8.18 2.78 -15.74
C LYS A 60 -8.19 3.94 -14.75
N ARG A 61 -9.29 4.69 -14.71
CA ARG A 61 -9.56 5.71 -13.69
C ARG A 61 -10.80 5.32 -12.92
N PHE A 62 -10.92 5.79 -11.69
CA PHE A 62 -12.09 5.50 -10.86
C PHE A 62 -12.30 6.58 -9.81
N THR A 63 -13.52 6.64 -9.30
CA THR A 63 -13.89 7.39 -8.11
C THR A 63 -14.46 6.43 -7.08
N VAL A 64 -14.35 6.80 -5.81
CA VAL A 64 -14.90 6.02 -4.71
C VAL A 64 -15.62 6.95 -3.74
N VAL A 65 -16.80 6.55 -3.30
CA VAL A 65 -17.42 7.12 -2.10
C VAL A 65 -17.30 6.07 -1.00
N MET A 66 -16.72 6.46 0.12
CA MET A 66 -16.49 5.57 1.24
C MET A 66 -17.33 6.03 2.44
N ASN A 67 -18.15 5.12 2.98
CA ASN A 67 -18.84 5.33 4.24
C ASN A 67 -18.09 4.56 5.33
N CYS A 68 -17.42 5.31 6.20
CA CYS A 68 -16.50 4.76 7.19
C CYS A 68 -17.07 4.91 8.61
N SER A 69 -16.93 3.87 9.42
CA SER A 69 -17.37 3.89 10.82
C SER A 69 -16.49 3.01 11.70
N TRP A 70 -16.45 3.35 13.00
CA TRP A 70 -15.73 2.59 14.01
C TRP A 70 -16.60 2.33 15.22
N ASN A 71 -16.47 1.12 15.79
CA ASN A 71 -17.02 0.72 17.07
C ASN A 71 -15.88 0.13 17.92
N GLY A 72 -15.37 0.93 18.87
CA GLY A 72 -14.17 0.56 19.63
C GLY A 72 -12.96 0.37 18.73
N GLU A 73 -12.44 -0.86 18.68
CA GLU A 73 -11.28 -1.24 17.89
C GLU A 73 -11.64 -1.84 16.52
N GLN A 74 -12.93 -1.91 16.17
CA GLN A 74 -13.43 -2.45 14.92
C GLN A 74 -13.88 -1.34 13.98
N GLY A 75 -13.36 -1.35 12.75
CA GLY A 75 -13.70 -0.40 11.70
C GLY A 75 -14.37 -1.06 10.51
N VAL A 76 -15.22 -0.31 9.83
CA VAL A 76 -15.81 -0.69 8.55
C VAL A 76 -15.57 0.44 7.56
N LEU A 77 -15.00 0.12 6.39
CA LEU A 77 -14.90 1.01 5.25
C LEU A 77 -15.78 0.42 4.14
N ASP A 78 -16.93 1.03 3.91
CA ASP A 78 -17.88 0.62 2.87
C ASP A 78 -17.65 1.49 1.63
N GLU A 79 -17.09 0.89 0.57
CA GLU A 79 -16.54 1.55 -0.60
C GLU A 79 -17.39 1.28 -1.84
N ASP A 80 -17.94 2.33 -2.45
CA ASP A 80 -18.65 2.30 -3.71
C ASP A 80 -17.78 2.89 -4.83
N PHE A 81 -17.31 2.03 -5.74
CA PHE A 81 -16.45 2.39 -6.89
C PHE A 81 -17.27 2.66 -8.14
N VAL A 82 -16.86 3.67 -8.89
CA VAL A 82 -17.30 3.93 -10.26
C VAL A 82 -16.07 4.07 -11.15
N TYR A 83 -15.96 3.20 -12.16
CA TYR A 83 -14.82 3.16 -13.08
C TYR A 83 -15.09 3.97 -14.35
N SER A 84 -14.02 4.36 -15.06
CA SER A 84 -14.09 5.16 -16.30
C SER A 84 -14.77 4.46 -17.49
N ASP A 85 -14.96 3.14 -17.42
CA ASP A 85 -15.72 2.34 -18.38
C ASP A 85 -17.21 2.21 -18.01
N GLY A 86 -17.65 2.88 -16.93
CA GLY A 86 -19.03 2.85 -16.42
C GLY A 86 -19.32 1.65 -15.52
N SER A 87 -18.40 0.71 -15.35
CA SER A 87 -18.57 -0.40 -14.41
C SER A 87 -18.51 0.10 -12.95
N THR A 88 -19.15 -0.65 -12.05
CA THR A 88 -19.18 -0.35 -10.62
C THR A 88 -18.69 -1.55 -9.82
N GLN A 89 -18.19 -1.30 -8.62
CA GLN A 89 -17.80 -2.33 -7.67
C GLN A 89 -18.11 -1.85 -6.26
N LYS A 90 -18.48 -2.78 -5.39
CA LYS A 90 -18.57 -2.55 -3.95
C LYS A 90 -17.50 -3.37 -3.25
N ARG A 91 -16.83 -2.75 -2.26
CA ARG A 91 -15.91 -3.45 -1.36
C ARG A 91 -16.17 -2.99 0.07
N ILE A 92 -16.17 -3.93 0.99
CA ILE A 92 -16.34 -3.64 2.41
C ILE A 92 -15.11 -4.19 3.14
N TRP A 93 -14.27 -3.29 3.62
CA TRP A 93 -13.21 -3.65 4.55
C TRP A 93 -13.72 -3.72 5.97
N LYS A 94 -13.37 -4.79 6.65
CA LYS A 94 -13.53 -4.96 8.10
C LYS A 94 -12.15 -4.85 8.72
N LEU A 95 -11.94 -3.80 9.49
CA LEU A 95 -10.66 -3.49 10.12
C LEU A 95 -10.67 -3.86 11.60
N GLN A 96 -9.51 -4.23 12.12
CA GLN A 96 -9.27 -4.42 13.54
C GLN A 96 -8.01 -3.65 13.94
N HIS A 97 -8.11 -2.72 14.87
CA HIS A 97 -6.96 -2.10 15.52
C HIS A 97 -6.41 -3.05 16.59
N LEU A 98 -5.13 -3.36 16.50
CA LEU A 98 -4.43 -4.34 17.34
C LEU A 98 -3.57 -3.69 18.45
N GLY A 99 -3.67 -2.37 18.59
CA GLY A 99 -2.84 -1.58 19.50
C GLY A 99 -1.51 -1.16 18.88
N ASN A 100 -0.89 -0.15 19.49
CA ASN A 100 0.41 0.40 19.09
C ASN A 100 0.50 0.78 17.60
N GLY A 101 -0.63 1.26 17.03
CA GLY A 101 -0.72 1.62 15.62
C GLY A 101 -0.65 0.44 14.64
N ASN A 102 -0.92 -0.78 15.09
CA ASN A 102 -1.00 -1.95 14.22
C ASN A 102 -2.46 -2.26 13.89
N TYR A 103 -2.69 -2.74 12.67
CA TYR A 103 -4.02 -3.03 12.14
C TYR A 103 -4.02 -4.32 11.34
N SER A 104 -5.15 -5.01 11.36
CA SER A 104 -5.47 -6.03 10.37
C SER A 104 -6.78 -5.68 9.67
N GLY A 105 -6.99 -6.25 8.47
CA GLY A 105 -8.20 -6.02 7.70
C GLY A 105 -8.55 -7.22 6.85
N ALA A 106 -9.84 -7.35 6.53
CA ALA A 106 -10.37 -8.35 5.61
C ALA A 106 -11.41 -7.72 4.69
N ALA A 107 -11.48 -8.19 3.45
CA ALA A 107 -12.56 -7.90 2.49
C ALA A 107 -12.82 -9.16 1.67
N ASP A 108 -13.97 -9.23 0.98
CA ASP A 108 -14.39 -10.46 0.28
C ASP A 108 -13.46 -10.85 -0.89
N ASP A 109 -12.76 -9.87 -1.47
CA ASP A 109 -11.79 -10.07 -2.53
C ASP A 109 -10.33 -10.13 -2.04
N VAL A 110 -10.11 -10.20 -0.71
CA VAL A 110 -8.79 -10.33 -0.07
C VAL A 110 -8.56 -11.75 0.42
N VAL A 111 -7.43 -12.32 0.03
CA VAL A 111 -7.01 -13.66 0.45
C VAL A 111 -6.36 -13.58 1.84
N GLY A 112 -7.02 -14.14 2.84
CA GLY A 112 -6.56 -14.08 4.22
C GLY A 112 -6.77 -12.70 4.86
N LEU A 113 -5.74 -12.15 5.50
CA LEU A 113 -5.78 -10.85 6.18
C LEU A 113 -4.75 -9.88 5.59
N ALA A 114 -5.17 -8.64 5.41
CA ALA A 114 -4.26 -7.52 5.29
C ALA A 114 -3.64 -7.20 6.66
N ASN A 115 -2.36 -6.86 6.69
CA ASN A 115 -1.67 -6.46 7.92
C ASN A 115 -0.87 -5.18 7.68
N GLY A 116 -0.93 -4.25 8.62
CA GLY A 116 -0.27 -2.97 8.47
C GLY A 116 -0.06 -2.22 9.77
N ALA A 117 0.60 -1.08 9.64
CA ALA A 117 0.89 -0.21 10.78
C ALA A 117 0.87 1.26 10.38
N THR A 118 0.49 2.12 11.33
CA THR A 118 0.71 3.58 11.26
C THR A 118 2.00 3.95 11.98
N ARG A 119 2.78 4.90 11.41
CA ARG A 119 3.89 5.59 12.07
C ARG A 119 3.91 7.04 11.58
N GLY A 120 3.92 7.99 12.49
CA GLY A 120 3.81 9.41 12.13
C GLY A 120 2.59 9.69 11.27
N ASN A 121 2.78 10.27 10.08
CA ASN A 121 1.71 10.58 9.13
C ASN A 121 1.38 9.45 8.16
N THR A 122 2.01 8.28 8.29
CA THR A 122 1.98 7.23 7.26
C THR A 122 1.30 5.96 7.79
N PHE A 123 0.51 5.31 6.94
CA PHE A 123 0.04 3.95 7.10
C PHE A 123 0.59 3.10 5.95
N ARG A 124 1.13 1.94 6.28
CA ARG A 124 1.51 0.93 5.30
C ARG A 124 0.87 -0.40 5.66
N TRP A 125 0.27 -1.05 4.68
CA TRP A 125 -0.17 -2.42 4.83
C TRP A 125 0.09 -3.25 3.57
N GLY A 126 0.11 -4.57 3.75
CA GLY A 126 0.25 -5.52 2.65
C GLY A 126 -0.91 -6.51 2.65
N TYR A 127 -1.37 -6.88 1.46
CA TYR A 127 -2.44 -7.87 1.27
C TYR A 127 -2.33 -8.56 -0.09
N THR A 128 -3.01 -9.69 -0.23
CA THR A 128 -3.19 -10.38 -1.50
C THR A 128 -4.64 -10.26 -1.92
N MET A 129 -4.89 -9.81 -3.14
CA MET A 129 -6.23 -9.64 -3.68
C MET A 129 -6.50 -10.66 -4.79
N ALA A 130 -7.67 -11.28 -4.75
CA ALA A 130 -8.17 -12.19 -5.77
C ALA A 130 -8.89 -11.41 -6.86
N LEU A 131 -8.18 -11.05 -7.93
CA LEU A 131 -8.71 -10.23 -9.02
C LEU A 131 -9.23 -11.09 -10.18
N PRO A 132 -10.48 -10.92 -10.63
CA PRO A 132 -10.96 -11.54 -11.86
C PRO A 132 -10.37 -10.81 -13.07
N VAL A 133 -9.56 -11.50 -13.88
CA VAL A 133 -8.95 -11.00 -15.11
C VAL A 133 -9.14 -12.04 -16.21
N ASP A 134 -9.80 -11.68 -17.29
CA ASP A 134 -10.05 -12.54 -18.47
C ASP A 134 -10.62 -13.95 -18.10
N GLY A 135 -11.60 -13.97 -17.19
CA GLY A 135 -12.27 -15.20 -16.75
C GLY A 135 -11.45 -16.09 -15.82
N ARG A 136 -10.30 -15.63 -15.33
CA ARG A 136 -9.47 -16.30 -14.35
C ARG A 136 -9.29 -15.43 -13.10
N VAL A 137 -9.12 -16.07 -11.95
CA VAL A 137 -8.78 -15.36 -10.71
C VAL A 137 -7.26 -15.28 -10.59
N TRP A 138 -6.76 -14.07 -10.42
CA TRP A 138 -5.35 -13.79 -10.17
C TRP A 138 -5.15 -13.31 -8.75
N GLU A 139 -4.29 -13.98 -8.01
CA GLU A 139 -3.82 -13.49 -6.71
C GLU A 139 -2.68 -12.51 -6.96
N VAL A 140 -2.92 -11.25 -6.59
CA VAL A 140 -1.99 -10.13 -6.77
C VAL A 140 -1.63 -9.57 -5.40
N GLN A 141 -0.33 -9.43 -5.13
CA GLN A 141 0.18 -8.84 -3.91
C GLN A 141 0.18 -7.31 -4.04
N PHE A 142 -0.30 -6.64 -2.98
CA PHE A 142 -0.28 -5.20 -2.83
C PHE A 142 0.64 -4.80 -1.67
N ASP A 143 1.51 -3.82 -1.92
CA ASP A 143 2.25 -3.05 -0.92
C ASP A 143 1.71 -1.63 -0.98
N ASP A 144 0.91 -1.26 -0.02
CA ASP A 144 0.02 -0.12 -0.06
C ASP A 144 0.42 0.89 1.02
N TRP A 145 0.74 2.11 0.57
CA TRP A 145 1.22 3.21 1.39
C TRP A 145 0.26 4.39 1.33
N MET A 146 -0.12 4.91 2.49
CA MET A 146 -0.97 6.08 2.63
C MET A 146 -0.24 7.15 3.45
N TYR A 147 -0.36 8.41 3.02
CA TYR A 147 0.31 9.56 3.61
C TYR A 147 -0.70 10.63 3.94
N LEU A 148 -0.90 10.92 5.24
CA LEU A 148 -1.77 12.00 5.69
C LEU A 148 -1.10 13.33 5.41
N MET A 149 -1.70 14.15 4.54
CA MET A 149 -1.19 15.46 4.13
C MET A 149 -1.77 16.59 4.98
N SER A 150 -3.00 16.42 5.44
CA SER A 150 -3.73 17.32 6.34
C SER A 150 -4.80 16.51 7.07
N ASP A 151 -5.56 17.12 7.96
CA ASP A 151 -6.70 16.50 8.64
C ASP A 151 -7.78 15.94 7.69
N ARG A 152 -7.80 16.42 6.43
CA ARG A 152 -8.80 16.03 5.43
C ARG A 152 -8.26 15.32 4.21
N VAL A 153 -6.98 15.47 3.87
CA VAL A 153 -6.39 14.96 2.63
C VAL A 153 -5.37 13.88 2.93
N MET A 154 -5.50 12.75 2.26
CA MET A 154 -4.53 11.65 2.29
C MET A 154 -4.20 11.23 0.86
N LEU A 155 -2.93 10.97 0.59
CA LEU A 155 -2.45 10.39 -0.66
C LEU A 155 -2.15 8.91 -0.45
N ASN A 156 -2.40 8.12 -1.48
CA ASN A 156 -2.14 6.69 -1.46
C ASN A 156 -1.38 6.25 -2.71
N LYS A 157 -0.49 5.32 -2.51
CA LYS A 157 0.29 4.67 -3.56
C LYS A 157 0.44 3.19 -3.24
N ALA A 158 -0.16 2.33 -4.06
CA ALA A 158 -0.11 0.89 -3.89
C ALA A 158 0.57 0.22 -5.08
N SER A 159 1.69 -0.46 -4.86
CA SER A 159 2.33 -1.27 -5.89
C SER A 159 1.70 -2.66 -5.96
N MET A 160 1.51 -3.14 -7.18
CA MET A 160 0.97 -4.46 -7.49
C MET A 160 2.06 -5.38 -8.01
N SER A 161 2.14 -6.59 -7.48
CA SER A 161 3.08 -7.61 -7.95
C SER A 161 2.48 -9.00 -7.93
N LYS A 162 3.05 -9.91 -8.75
CA LYS A 162 2.74 -11.34 -8.73
C LYS A 162 4.04 -12.12 -8.90
N PHE A 163 4.27 -13.07 -7.99
CA PHE A 163 5.53 -13.84 -7.98
C PHE A 163 6.79 -12.96 -7.97
N GLY A 164 6.74 -11.82 -7.28
CA GLY A 164 7.83 -10.84 -7.23
C GLY A 164 7.98 -9.96 -8.48
N VAL A 165 7.16 -10.15 -9.51
CA VAL A 165 7.17 -9.33 -10.73
C VAL A 165 6.21 -8.15 -10.57
N PHE A 166 6.71 -6.92 -10.74
CA PHE A 166 5.90 -5.71 -10.73
C PHE A 166 4.91 -5.69 -11.90
N LEU A 167 3.63 -5.44 -11.60
CA LEU A 167 2.54 -5.42 -12.58
C LEU A 167 2.07 -4.00 -12.90
N GLY A 168 2.15 -3.11 -11.94
CA GLY A 168 1.63 -1.75 -12.04
C GLY A 168 1.36 -1.15 -10.66
N GLU A 169 0.66 -0.03 -10.67
CA GLU A 169 0.45 0.77 -9.46
C GLU A 169 -0.95 1.35 -9.42
N VAL A 170 -1.46 1.52 -8.22
CA VAL A 170 -2.66 2.32 -7.95
C VAL A 170 -2.23 3.58 -7.22
N THR A 171 -2.65 4.74 -7.71
CA THR A 171 -2.51 6.01 -7.00
C THR A 171 -3.88 6.58 -6.70
N LEU A 172 -4.12 6.98 -5.45
CA LEU A 172 -5.36 7.62 -5.01
C LEU A 172 -5.08 8.93 -4.26
N SER A 173 -6.09 9.82 -4.32
CA SER A 173 -6.24 10.92 -3.37
C SER A 173 -7.55 10.72 -2.63
N PHE A 174 -7.53 10.81 -1.30
CA PHE A 174 -8.70 10.79 -0.45
C PHE A 174 -8.97 12.19 0.10
N THR A 175 -10.24 12.56 0.17
CA THR A 175 -10.69 13.80 0.81
C THR A 175 -11.87 13.52 1.73
N LYS A 176 -11.66 13.73 3.02
CA LYS A 176 -12.72 13.61 4.01
C LYS A 176 -13.72 14.77 3.87
N ARG A 177 -15.02 14.44 3.79
CA ARG A 177 -16.08 15.46 3.78
C ARG A 177 -16.12 16.20 5.11
N ALA A 178 -16.58 17.45 5.05
CA ALA A 178 -16.78 18.30 6.25
C ALA A 178 -17.93 17.78 7.10
#